data_9ae6a3508284715294c707979f545d7b
#
_entry.id   9ae6a3508284715294c707979f545d7b
#
_cell.length_a   1.000
_cell.length_b   1.000
_cell.length_c   1.000
_cell.angle_alpha   90.00
_cell.angle_beta   90.00
_cell.angle_gamma   90.00
#
_symmetry.space_group_name_H-M   'P 1'
#
loop_
_entity.id
_entity.type
_entity.pdbx_description
1 polymer ?
#
loop_
_entity_poly.entity_id
_entity_poly.type
_entity_poly.pdbx_seq_one_letter_code
_entity_poly.pdbx_strand_id
1 'polypeptide(L)'
;MKLRSLQGHFGNMNGRKIEFADGFSHLVLPNGWGKSTLCAFLRVMLYGLNTARRDTQQALSDKTRYVPQDGYAMSGRLEIGWNGRAVTIVRQTGKGGPMQDFDAFYTDTGEKCRLLTAKNCGQVLLGMGEDAFL
;
A
#
# COMPACT_ATOMS: atom_id res chain seq x y z
N MET A 1 -2.25 3.27 14.59
CA MET A 1 -1.41 2.48 13.64
C MET A 1 -0.01 3.07 13.57
N LYS A 2 0.96 2.22 13.56
CA LYS A 2 2.37 2.60 13.38
C LYS A 2 2.93 1.92 12.14
N LEU A 3 3.41 2.66 11.16
CA LEU A 3 4.05 2.08 9.98
C LEU A 3 5.48 1.64 10.33
N ARG A 4 5.80 0.37 10.10
CA ARG A 4 7.13 -0.20 10.39
C ARG A 4 7.97 -0.40 9.15
N SER A 5 7.36 -0.88 8.07
CA SER A 5 8.06 -1.03 6.79
C SER A 5 7.07 -1.02 5.64
N LEU A 6 7.58 -0.75 4.46
CA LEU A 6 6.85 -0.93 3.22
C LEU A 6 7.77 -1.49 2.15
N GLN A 7 7.20 -2.22 1.22
CA GLN A 7 7.90 -2.82 0.09
C GLN A 7 6.93 -3.01 -1.04
N GLY A 8 7.37 -2.84 -2.27
CA GLY A 8 6.48 -3.12 -3.39
C GLY A 8 7.08 -2.94 -4.76
N HIS A 9 6.34 -3.47 -5.72
CA HIS A 9 6.51 -3.25 -7.15
C HIS A 9 5.41 -2.29 -7.58
N PHE A 10 5.69 -1.00 -7.53
CA PHE A 10 4.73 0.07 -7.74
C PHE A 10 5.48 1.29 -8.24
N GLY A 11 5.17 1.78 -9.45
CA GLY A 11 5.91 2.88 -10.04
C GLY A 11 7.41 2.59 -10.09
N ASN A 12 8.21 3.50 -9.56
CA ASN A 12 9.66 3.39 -9.52
C ASN A 12 10.23 2.76 -8.24
N MET A 13 9.41 2.07 -7.45
CA MET A 13 9.86 1.43 -6.21
C MET A 13 10.78 0.24 -6.45
N ASN A 14 10.58 -0.50 -7.53
CA ASN A 14 11.46 -1.60 -7.97
C ASN A 14 11.68 -2.69 -6.91
N GLY A 15 10.67 -3.00 -6.10
CA GLY A 15 10.76 -4.01 -5.06
C GLY A 15 11.56 -3.59 -3.83
N ARG A 16 11.96 -2.34 -3.72
CA ARG A 16 12.74 -1.85 -2.58
C ARG A 16 11.91 -1.85 -1.30
N LYS A 17 12.59 -2.12 -0.18
CA LYS A 17 12.00 -2.08 1.15
C LYS A 17 12.50 -0.85 1.90
N ILE A 18 11.57 -0.14 2.55
CA ILE A 18 11.89 0.94 3.48
C ILE A 18 11.46 0.51 4.88
N GLU A 19 12.36 0.62 5.84
CA GLU A 19 12.08 0.36 7.25
C GLU A 19 12.07 1.67 8.02
N PHE A 20 11.14 1.79 8.97
CA PHE A 20 10.98 2.98 9.81
C PHE A 20 11.27 2.60 11.28
N ALA A 21 12.34 3.18 11.85
CA ALA A 21 12.78 2.82 13.20
C ALA A 21 11.76 3.17 14.29
N ASP A 22 11.15 4.35 14.22
CA ASP A 22 10.23 4.88 15.23
C ASP A 22 8.87 5.27 14.66
N GLY A 23 8.43 4.57 13.61
CA GLY A 23 7.19 4.92 12.92
C GLY A 23 7.40 6.09 11.96
N PHE A 24 6.38 6.93 11.80
CA PHE A 24 6.26 7.88 10.69
C PHE A 24 6.83 9.28 10.95
N SER A 25 7.55 9.51 12.03
CA SER A 25 7.92 10.89 12.44
C SER A 25 8.96 11.54 11.53
N HIS A 26 9.85 10.79 10.90
CA HIS A 26 10.86 11.32 9.97
C HIS A 26 11.03 10.38 8.79
N LEU A 27 10.45 10.77 7.66
CA LEU A 27 10.56 9.99 6.44
C LEU A 27 11.70 10.53 5.57
N VAL A 28 12.76 9.73 5.43
CA VAL A 28 13.81 9.98 4.44
C VAL A 28 13.58 9.03 3.28
N LEU A 29 13.20 9.57 2.13
CA LEU A 29 12.94 8.77 0.94
C LEU A 29 14.24 8.47 0.19
N PRO A 30 14.40 7.24 -0.34
CA PRO A 30 15.48 6.96 -1.28
C PRO A 30 15.41 7.89 -2.49
N ASN A 31 16.55 8.21 -3.05
CA ASN A 31 16.63 9.01 -4.27
C ASN A 31 15.83 8.37 -5.39
N GLY A 32 15.04 9.17 -6.07
CA GLY A 32 14.23 8.74 -7.20
C GLY A 32 12.81 8.27 -6.86
N TRP A 33 12.44 8.22 -5.57
CA TRP A 33 11.09 7.78 -5.21
C TRP A 33 10.05 8.89 -5.24
N GLY A 34 10.34 10.06 -4.87
CA GLY A 34 9.36 11.15 -4.80
C GLY A 34 8.21 10.90 -3.83
N LYS A 35 7.69 11.97 -3.26
CA LYS A 35 6.57 11.91 -2.30
C LYS A 35 5.26 11.42 -2.93
N SER A 36 5.04 11.72 -4.21
CA SER A 36 3.80 11.34 -4.92
C SER A 36 3.66 9.84 -5.03
N THR A 37 4.73 9.12 -5.38
CA THR A 37 4.73 7.66 -5.47
C THR A 37 4.45 7.03 -4.12
N LEU A 38 5.10 7.52 -3.07
CA LEU A 38 4.91 7.00 -1.72
C LEU A 38 3.47 7.23 -1.23
N CYS A 39 2.94 8.42 -1.40
CA CYS A 39 1.56 8.74 -1.00
C CYS A 39 0.55 7.89 -1.77
N ALA A 40 0.75 7.72 -3.08
CA ALA A 40 -0.12 6.88 -3.90
C ALA A 40 -0.03 5.41 -3.47
N PHE A 41 1.18 4.92 -3.17
CA PHE A 41 1.39 3.56 -2.69
C PHE A 41 0.65 3.31 -1.37
N LEU A 42 0.78 4.20 -0.41
CA LEU A 42 0.09 4.08 0.88
C LEU A 42 -1.43 4.12 0.72
N ARG A 43 -1.93 5.02 -0.12
CA ARG A 43 -3.36 5.11 -0.41
C ARG A 43 -3.88 3.80 -1.01
N VAL A 44 -3.16 3.24 -2.00
CA VAL A 44 -3.55 1.97 -2.62
C VAL A 44 -3.48 0.83 -1.63
N MET A 45 -2.43 0.77 -0.80
CA MET A 45 -2.31 -0.29 0.20
C MET A 45 -3.41 -0.25 1.25
N LEU A 46 -3.85 0.93 1.63
CA LEU A 46 -4.86 1.10 2.68
C LEU A 46 -6.29 1.05 2.14
N TYR A 47 -6.54 1.62 0.96
CA TYR A 47 -7.90 1.77 0.44
C TYR A 47 -8.17 0.98 -0.84
N GLY A 48 -7.14 0.44 -1.47
CA GLY A 48 -7.25 -0.32 -2.71
C GLY A 48 -7.05 0.53 -3.95
N LEU A 49 -6.76 -0.14 -5.06
CA LEU A 49 -6.58 0.49 -6.36
C LEU A 49 -7.94 0.56 -7.08
N ASN A 50 -8.33 1.75 -7.49
CA ASN A 50 -9.53 1.94 -8.29
C ASN A 50 -9.25 1.62 -9.76
N THR A 51 -9.59 0.40 -10.18
CA THR A 51 -9.36 -0.06 -11.55
C THR A 51 -10.44 0.41 -12.53
N ALA A 52 -11.56 0.93 -12.03
CA ALA A 52 -12.65 1.43 -12.87
C ALA A 52 -12.37 2.84 -13.42
N ARG A 53 -11.45 3.58 -12.80
CA ARG A 53 -11.10 4.92 -13.24
C ARG A 53 -10.35 4.86 -14.57
N ARG A 54 -10.80 5.66 -15.55
CA ARG A 54 -10.16 5.75 -16.86
C ARG A 54 -9.15 6.87 -16.92
N ASP A 55 -8.15 6.70 -17.80
CA ASP A 55 -7.21 7.76 -18.12
C ASP A 55 -7.92 8.90 -18.85
N THR A 56 -7.48 10.13 -18.60
CA THR A 56 -7.93 11.32 -19.29
C THR A 56 -6.74 12.04 -19.91
N GLN A 57 -7.01 13.05 -20.74
CA GLN A 57 -5.94 13.87 -21.33
C GLN A 57 -5.16 14.64 -20.27
N GLN A 58 -5.78 14.96 -19.15
CA GLN A 58 -5.16 15.75 -18.07
C GLN A 58 -4.54 14.90 -16.98
N ALA A 59 -4.98 13.65 -16.81
CA ALA A 59 -4.52 12.80 -15.72
C ALA A 59 -4.58 11.33 -16.10
N LEU A 60 -3.56 10.59 -15.69
CA LEU A 60 -3.56 9.14 -15.77
C LEU A 60 -4.19 8.56 -14.50
N SER A 61 -4.93 7.46 -14.65
CA SER A 61 -5.39 6.69 -13.49
C SER A 61 -4.19 6.06 -12.78
N ASP A 62 -4.33 5.75 -11.49
CA ASP A 62 -3.24 5.15 -10.71
C ASP A 62 -2.78 3.82 -11.29
N LYS A 63 -3.70 3.01 -11.84
CA LYS A 63 -3.33 1.73 -12.48
C LYS A 63 -2.39 1.89 -13.67
N THR A 64 -2.45 3.04 -14.38
CA THR A 64 -1.59 3.35 -15.52
C THR A 64 -0.35 4.10 -15.07
N ARG A 65 -0.52 5.11 -14.22
CA ARG A 65 0.55 6.00 -13.76
C ARG A 65 1.64 5.27 -12.98
N TYR A 66 1.25 4.27 -12.18
CA TYR A 66 2.16 3.56 -11.28
C TYR A 66 2.44 2.13 -11.71
N VAL A 67 2.33 1.82 -13.00
CA VAL A 67 2.80 0.54 -13.54
C VAL A 67 4.27 0.36 -13.14
N PRO A 68 4.63 -0.81 -12.57
CA PRO A 68 6.00 -1.04 -12.11
C PRO A 68 7.02 -0.90 -13.24
N GLN A 69 8.06 -0.11 -13.00
CA GLN A 69 9.12 0.12 -13.98
C GLN A 69 10.05 -1.09 -14.12
N ASP A 70 10.06 -2.00 -13.17
CA ASP A 70 10.91 -3.18 -13.15
C ASP A 70 10.33 -4.38 -13.92
N GLY A 71 9.16 -4.24 -14.52
CA GLY A 71 8.51 -5.29 -15.30
C GLY A 71 7.75 -6.34 -14.50
N TYR A 72 7.77 -6.27 -13.17
CA TYR A 72 6.97 -7.16 -12.32
C TYR A 72 5.51 -6.70 -12.27
N ALA A 73 4.61 -7.62 -11.93
CA ALA A 73 3.24 -7.24 -11.65
C ALA A 73 3.17 -6.32 -10.43
N MET A 74 2.21 -5.38 -10.42
CA MET A 74 2.03 -4.45 -9.32
C MET A 74 1.71 -5.21 -8.03
N SER A 75 2.42 -4.90 -6.96
CA SER A 75 2.22 -5.53 -5.65
C SER A 75 2.71 -4.61 -4.55
N GLY A 76 2.27 -4.88 -3.32
CA GLY A 76 2.72 -4.13 -2.16
C GLY A 76 2.58 -4.91 -0.87
N ARG A 77 3.41 -4.55 0.10
CA ARG A 77 3.42 -5.12 1.44
C ARG A 77 3.69 -4.02 2.45
N LEU A 78 2.85 -3.95 3.48
CA LEU A 78 3.06 -3.08 4.64
C LEU A 78 3.23 -3.94 5.89
N GLU A 79 4.18 -3.58 6.73
CA GLU A 79 4.26 -4.08 8.09
C GLU A 79 3.93 -2.93 9.04
N ILE A 80 2.93 -3.14 9.89
CA ILE A 80 2.42 -2.12 10.79
C ILE A 80 2.34 -2.64 12.23
N GLY A 81 2.37 -1.72 13.19
CA GLY A 81 1.96 -1.99 14.56
C GLY A 81 0.53 -1.49 14.76
N TRP A 82 -0.36 -2.34 15.24
CA TRP A 82 -1.76 -2.02 15.45
C TRP A 82 -2.32 -2.83 16.61
N ASN A 83 -2.96 -2.14 17.56
CA ASN A 83 -3.51 -2.77 18.78
C ASN A 83 -2.48 -3.62 19.54
N GLY A 84 -1.23 -3.15 19.61
CA GLY A 84 -0.16 -3.82 20.33
C GLY A 84 0.42 -5.05 19.61
N ARG A 85 0.04 -5.29 18.35
CA ARG A 85 0.55 -6.43 17.58
C ARG A 85 1.10 -5.98 16.23
N ALA A 86 2.06 -6.73 15.72
CA ALA A 86 2.55 -6.55 14.36
C ALA A 86 1.59 -7.20 13.37
N VAL A 87 1.20 -6.46 12.33
CA VAL A 87 0.30 -6.93 11.27
C VAL A 87 0.97 -6.69 9.93
N THR A 88 0.88 -7.67 9.03
CA THR A 88 1.34 -7.55 7.65
C THR A 88 0.13 -7.47 6.73
N ILE A 89 0.13 -6.46 5.85
CA ILE A 89 -0.90 -6.26 4.83
C ILE A 89 -0.25 -6.46 3.48
N VAL A 90 -0.86 -7.30 2.64
CA VAL A 90 -0.37 -7.60 1.29
C VAL A 90 -1.48 -7.31 0.29
N ARG A 91 -1.15 -6.58 -0.76
CA ARG A 91 -1.99 -6.47 -1.96
C ARG A 91 -1.15 -6.84 -3.16
N GLN A 92 -1.71 -7.61 -4.04
CA GLN A 92 -0.99 -8.06 -5.23
C GLN A 92 -1.93 -8.25 -6.41
N THR A 93 -1.34 -8.30 -7.60
CA THR A 93 -2.07 -8.53 -8.83
C THR A 93 -2.39 -10.01 -8.95
N GLY A 94 -3.66 -10.30 -9.20
CA GLY A 94 -4.17 -11.64 -9.39
C GLY A 94 -5.24 -11.68 -10.47
N LYS A 95 -6.11 -12.68 -10.43
CA LYS A 95 -7.17 -12.87 -11.43
C LYS A 95 -8.17 -11.70 -11.47
N GLY A 96 -8.37 -11.03 -10.34
CA GLY A 96 -9.27 -9.88 -10.25
C GLY A 96 -8.70 -8.58 -10.82
N GLY A 97 -7.41 -8.56 -11.19
CA GLY A 97 -6.74 -7.40 -11.75
C GLY A 97 -5.65 -6.84 -10.86
N PRO A 98 -5.08 -5.66 -11.22
CA PRO A 98 -3.99 -5.04 -10.47
C PRO A 98 -4.39 -4.75 -9.01
N MET A 99 -3.59 -5.25 -8.05
CA MET A 99 -3.74 -5.01 -6.62
C MET A 99 -5.08 -5.46 -6.01
N GLN A 100 -5.81 -6.37 -6.68
CA GLN A 100 -7.13 -6.79 -6.21
C GLN A 100 -7.09 -7.94 -5.21
N ASP A 101 -5.99 -8.70 -5.14
CA ASP A 101 -5.82 -9.73 -4.12
C ASP A 101 -5.33 -9.07 -2.84
N PHE A 102 -6.04 -9.33 -1.75
CA PHE A 102 -5.77 -8.75 -0.43
C PHE A 102 -5.56 -9.83 0.61
N ASP A 103 -4.55 -9.65 1.46
CA ASP A 103 -4.37 -10.46 2.64
C ASP A 103 -3.89 -9.59 3.80
N ALA A 104 -4.28 -9.95 5.01
CA ALA A 104 -3.80 -9.33 6.23
C ALA A 104 -3.63 -10.40 7.29
N PHE A 105 -2.47 -10.46 7.92
CA PHE A 105 -2.18 -11.47 8.92
C PHE A 105 -1.29 -10.90 10.02
N TYR A 106 -1.37 -11.50 11.20
CA TYR A 106 -0.48 -11.17 12.30
C TYR A 106 0.92 -11.69 11.99
N THR A 107 1.90 -10.80 12.01
CA THR A 107 3.25 -11.08 11.54
C THR A 107 3.95 -12.19 12.34
N ASP A 108 3.70 -12.24 13.64
CA ASP A 108 4.33 -13.21 14.56
C ASP A 108 3.78 -14.63 14.41
N THR A 109 2.48 -14.79 14.18
CA THR A 109 1.83 -16.10 14.10
C THR A 109 1.47 -16.52 12.69
N GLY A 110 1.38 -15.59 11.75
CA GLY A 110 0.86 -15.84 10.41
C GLY A 110 -0.66 -16.03 10.37
N GLU A 111 -1.33 -15.89 11.50
CA GLU A 111 -2.78 -16.06 11.58
C GLU A 111 -3.49 -14.89 10.93
N LYS A 112 -4.54 -15.17 10.15
CA LYS A 112 -5.28 -14.15 9.42
C LYS A 112 -5.90 -13.11 10.36
N CYS A 113 -5.69 -11.84 10.05
CA CYS A 113 -6.34 -10.72 10.74
C CYS A 113 -7.70 -10.46 10.09
N ARG A 114 -8.76 -11.03 10.65
CA ARG A 114 -10.11 -10.94 10.10
C ARG A 114 -10.76 -9.58 10.29
N LEU A 115 -10.18 -8.73 11.12
CA LEU A 115 -10.68 -7.37 11.36
C LEU A 115 -10.42 -6.44 10.17
N LEU A 116 -9.47 -6.79 9.31
CA LEU A 116 -9.10 -6.00 8.14
C LEU A 116 -9.54 -6.71 6.86
N THR A 117 -10.20 -5.97 5.98
CA THR A 117 -10.61 -6.45 4.66
C THR A 117 -10.10 -5.50 3.58
N ALA A 118 -10.18 -5.94 2.32
CA ALA A 118 -9.79 -5.09 1.19
C ALA A 118 -10.54 -3.75 1.16
N LYS A 119 -11.78 -3.73 1.66
CA LYS A 119 -12.65 -2.55 1.61
C LYS A 119 -12.53 -1.65 2.85
N ASN A 120 -12.26 -2.23 4.04
CA ASN A 120 -12.31 -1.48 5.28
C ASN A 120 -10.94 -1.14 5.87
N CYS A 121 -9.87 -1.66 5.30
CA CYS A 121 -8.53 -1.60 5.86
C CYS A 121 -8.12 -0.18 6.30
N GLY A 122 -8.20 0.79 5.39
CA GLY A 122 -7.82 2.17 5.71
C GLY A 122 -8.74 2.82 6.73
N GLN A 123 -10.03 2.59 6.64
CA GLN A 123 -11.01 3.13 7.58
C GLN A 123 -10.78 2.60 8.99
N VAL A 124 -10.52 1.31 9.13
CA VAL A 124 -10.27 0.68 10.43
C VAL A 124 -8.96 1.15 11.04
N LEU A 125 -7.89 1.20 10.23
CA LEU A 125 -6.56 1.54 10.73
C LEU A 125 -6.40 3.02 11.04
N LEU A 126 -6.99 3.91 10.25
CA LEU A 126 -6.80 5.36 10.35
C LEU A 126 -8.01 6.09 10.90
N GLY A 127 -9.17 5.45 10.94
CA GLY A 127 -10.41 6.09 11.39
C GLY A 127 -10.97 7.11 10.40
N MET A 128 -10.51 7.10 9.13
CA MET A 128 -10.97 8.01 8.09
C MET A 128 -11.06 7.31 6.75
N GLY A 129 -11.94 7.78 5.87
CA GLY A 129 -12.06 7.28 4.51
C GLY A 129 -10.96 7.82 3.59
N GLU A 130 -10.90 7.28 2.38
CA GLU A 130 -9.89 7.65 1.39
C GLU A 130 -9.89 9.15 1.09
N ASP A 131 -11.06 9.76 1.01
CA ASP A 131 -11.18 11.21 0.71
C ASP A 131 -10.47 12.08 1.74
N ALA A 132 -10.47 11.68 2.99
CA ALA A 132 -9.81 12.43 4.06
C ALA A 132 -8.32 12.13 4.15
N PHE A 133 -7.84 11.06 3.53
CA PHE A 133 -6.43 10.66 3.54
C PHE A 133 -5.56 11.62 2.73
N LEU A 134 -6.11 12.22 1.71
CA LEU A 134 -5.41 13.18 0.87
C LEU A 134 -5.29 14.56 1.57
#